data_7792303ba0d39cb19f2e1c6de016cfca
#
_entry.id   7792303ba0d39cb19f2e1c6de016cfca
#
_cell.length_a   1.000
_cell.length_b   1.000
_cell.length_c   1.000
_cell.angle_alpha   90.00
_cell.angle_beta   90.00
_cell.angle_gamma   90.00
#
_symmetry.space_group_name_H-M   'P 1'
#
loop_
_entity.id
_entity.type
_entity.pdbx_description
1 polymer ?
#
loop_
_entity_poly.entity_id
_entity_poly.type
_entity_poly.pdbx_seq_one_letter_code
_entity_poly.pdbx_strand_id
1 'polypeptide(L)'
;MSEKIILFDLFDTILDKVWFDYDKGLTYLADIYFEGKREELKQYSSEYRECFMLDRNETQREKSFIDQLRFYENKFGKPLSSSREEIEWEVFSVCREERLAVETKSLLNYLSERGYTLAVLSNSIFSANTLKRYMEKFGISQYFSEVVSSADISYRKPSRHAFDCVLKAVGAKPSPEIYFIGNKLDKDAMGAFDAGLSPILISKEPVVAPCIILQNLGEVKDCLEASYLYVNGISERESLTDGPGLRTVVFFQGCQRACKDCHNPTTWALASGTRYSVNNLAKILREKAKNKKVTLSGGEPLLQTQAILNLVKALDGFDICLYTGFNAEDVPQELKEKIHYLKVGSFQREKKTTVIPYVGSTNQSFINLRAER
;
A
#
# COMPACT_ATOMS: atom_id res chain seq x y z
N MET A 1 -16.41 -13.41 6.13
CA MET A 1 -15.19 -13.55 5.27
C MET A 1 -14.60 -12.17 5.18
N SER A 2 -13.33 -11.97 5.55
CA SER A 2 -12.68 -10.68 5.35
C SER A 2 -12.69 -10.36 3.86
N GLU A 3 -13.14 -9.17 3.51
CA GLU A 3 -13.14 -8.71 2.13
C GLU A 3 -11.69 -8.56 1.66
N LYS A 4 -11.30 -9.30 0.63
CA LYS A 4 -9.98 -9.21 0.01
C LYS A 4 -9.97 -7.97 -0.89
N ILE A 5 -9.32 -6.90 -0.45
CA ILE A 5 -9.30 -5.63 -1.18
C ILE A 5 -7.87 -5.26 -1.56
N ILE A 6 -7.68 -4.87 -2.81
CA ILE A 6 -6.41 -4.29 -3.28
C ILE A 6 -6.70 -2.99 -4.01
N LEU A 7 -6.03 -1.94 -3.57
CA LEU A 7 -6.08 -0.61 -4.17
C LEU A 7 -4.81 -0.39 -5.01
N PHE A 8 -4.95 0.29 -6.12
CA PHE A 8 -3.85 0.55 -7.04
C PHE A 8 -3.70 2.04 -7.33
N ASP A 9 -2.46 2.48 -7.44
CA ASP A 9 -2.16 3.64 -8.27
C ASP A 9 -2.28 3.26 -9.75
N LEU A 10 -2.52 4.24 -10.63
CA LEU A 10 -2.74 3.98 -12.06
C LEU A 10 -1.48 4.17 -12.91
N PHE A 11 -0.93 5.40 -12.92
CA PHE A 11 0.16 5.77 -13.82
C PHE A 11 1.53 5.38 -13.28
N ASP A 12 2.38 4.86 -14.15
CA ASP A 12 3.69 4.28 -13.82
C ASP A 12 3.58 3.08 -12.84
N THR A 13 2.35 2.53 -12.66
CA THR A 13 2.07 1.33 -11.86
C THR A 13 1.35 0.27 -12.71
N ILE A 14 0.09 0.51 -13.11
CA ILE A 14 -0.69 -0.34 -14.02
C ILE A 14 -0.45 0.05 -15.47
N LEU A 15 -0.30 1.34 -15.73
CA LEU A 15 -0.03 1.94 -17.03
C LEU A 15 1.34 2.61 -17.03
N ASP A 16 2.29 2.05 -17.78
CA ASP A 16 3.60 2.63 -18.01
C ASP A 16 3.51 3.79 -18.98
N LYS A 17 4.10 4.91 -18.64
CA LYS A 17 4.17 6.07 -19.50
C LYS A 17 5.08 5.80 -20.72
N VAL A 18 4.55 6.02 -21.93
CA VAL A 18 5.34 6.11 -23.16
C VAL A 18 5.78 7.55 -23.36
N TRP A 19 4.84 8.47 -23.38
CA TRP A 19 5.12 9.92 -23.36
C TRP A 19 3.98 10.68 -22.71
N PHE A 20 4.29 11.90 -22.23
CA PHE A 20 3.33 12.86 -21.73
C PHE A 20 3.80 14.27 -22.09
N ASP A 21 2.96 15.02 -22.76
CA ASP A 21 3.21 16.38 -23.18
C ASP A 21 1.93 17.23 -23.02
N TYR A 22 1.89 18.00 -21.95
CA TYR A 22 0.72 18.83 -21.64
C TYR A 22 0.53 19.98 -22.64
N ASP A 23 1.63 20.48 -23.25
CA ASP A 23 1.56 21.56 -24.21
C ASP A 23 0.86 21.14 -25.51
N LYS A 24 0.91 19.86 -25.88
CA LYS A 24 0.06 19.32 -26.97
C LYS A 24 -1.41 19.44 -26.64
N GLY A 25 -1.80 19.13 -25.41
CA GLY A 25 -3.17 19.29 -24.95
C GLY A 25 -3.64 20.74 -24.97
N LEU A 26 -2.79 21.67 -24.50
CA LEU A 26 -3.08 23.10 -24.55
C LEU A 26 -3.17 23.61 -26.00
N THR A 27 -2.27 23.17 -26.87
CA THR A 27 -2.31 23.52 -28.30
C THR A 27 -3.61 23.07 -28.95
N TYR A 28 -3.99 21.79 -28.72
CA TYR A 28 -5.27 21.24 -29.18
C TYR A 28 -6.46 22.07 -28.67
N LEU A 29 -6.49 22.34 -27.37
CA LEU A 29 -7.55 23.13 -26.74
C LEU A 29 -7.68 24.54 -27.33
N ALA A 30 -6.53 25.20 -27.58
CA ALA A 30 -6.51 26.52 -28.20
C ALA A 30 -7.07 26.51 -29.64
N ASP A 31 -6.64 25.54 -30.43
CA ASP A 31 -7.00 25.44 -31.84
C ASP A 31 -8.48 25.13 -32.05
N ILE A 32 -9.02 24.23 -31.25
CA ILE A 32 -10.40 23.77 -31.41
C ILE A 32 -11.40 24.71 -30.74
N TYR A 33 -11.08 25.22 -29.54
CA TYR A 33 -12.07 25.90 -28.69
C TYR A 33 -11.83 27.40 -28.50
N PHE A 34 -10.60 27.89 -28.76
CA PHE A 34 -10.21 29.28 -28.53
C PHE A 34 -9.61 29.96 -29.77
N GLU A 35 -10.08 29.58 -30.97
CA GLU A 35 -9.78 30.26 -32.21
C GLU A 35 -8.26 30.35 -32.55
N GLY A 36 -7.48 29.35 -32.11
CA GLY A 36 -6.05 29.31 -32.33
C GLY A 36 -5.22 30.23 -31.41
N LYS A 37 -5.80 30.78 -30.36
CA LYS A 37 -5.13 31.70 -29.41
C LYS A 37 -4.15 30.96 -28.48
N ARG A 38 -3.16 30.31 -29.07
CA ARG A 38 -2.22 29.42 -28.36
C ARG A 38 -1.40 30.12 -27.28
N GLU A 39 -0.85 31.29 -27.62
CA GLU A 39 0.01 32.05 -26.70
C GLU A 39 -0.77 32.62 -25.52
N GLU A 40 -1.97 33.13 -25.75
CA GLU A 40 -2.85 33.61 -24.68
C GLU A 40 -3.26 32.46 -23.75
N LEU A 41 -3.61 31.29 -24.31
CA LEU A 41 -3.98 30.13 -23.51
C LEU A 41 -2.80 29.60 -22.68
N LYS A 42 -1.59 29.57 -23.22
CA LYS A 42 -0.36 29.22 -22.47
C LYS A 42 -0.11 30.19 -21.32
N GLN A 43 -0.28 31.49 -21.56
CA GLN A 43 -0.16 32.52 -20.52
C GLN A 43 -1.18 32.27 -19.40
N TYR A 44 -2.46 32.04 -19.74
CA TYR A 44 -3.50 31.74 -18.75
C TYR A 44 -3.26 30.41 -18.03
N SER A 45 -2.68 29.41 -18.70
CA SER A 45 -2.28 28.16 -18.06
C SER A 45 -1.17 28.35 -17.02
N SER A 46 -0.18 29.21 -17.32
CA SER A 46 0.86 29.59 -16.36
C SER A 46 0.28 30.34 -15.16
N GLU A 47 -0.58 31.32 -15.41
CA GLU A 47 -1.29 32.07 -14.37
C GLU A 47 -2.12 31.14 -13.45
N TYR A 48 -2.86 30.20 -14.06
CA TYR A 48 -3.63 29.21 -13.29
C TYR A 48 -2.73 28.34 -12.41
N ARG A 49 -1.59 27.89 -12.94
CA ARG A 49 -0.61 27.11 -12.20
C ARG A 49 -0.06 27.90 -11.00
N GLU A 50 0.33 29.13 -11.21
CA GLU A 50 0.86 29.99 -10.16
C GLU A 50 -0.17 30.25 -9.07
N CYS A 51 -1.43 30.54 -9.44
CA CYS A 51 -2.48 30.83 -8.47
C CYS A 51 -2.99 29.61 -7.69
N PHE A 52 -3.01 28.42 -8.29
CA PHE A 52 -3.79 27.31 -7.76
C PHE A 52 -3.07 25.96 -7.65
N MET A 53 -1.86 25.81 -8.22
CA MET A 53 -1.21 24.52 -8.32
C MET A 53 0.20 24.45 -7.72
N LEU A 54 0.86 25.58 -7.41
CA LEU A 54 2.25 25.56 -6.92
C LEU A 54 2.38 24.88 -5.56
N ASP A 55 1.46 25.12 -4.65
CA ASP A 55 1.46 24.59 -3.28
C ASP A 55 0.73 23.25 -3.13
N ARG A 56 0.27 22.66 -4.23
CA ARG A 56 -0.57 21.43 -4.19
C ARG A 56 0.10 20.24 -3.50
N ASN A 57 1.42 20.16 -3.51
CA ASN A 57 2.14 19.08 -2.83
C ASN A 57 2.20 19.31 -1.32
N GLU A 58 2.27 20.54 -0.87
CA GLU A 58 2.27 20.93 0.55
C GLU A 58 0.87 20.86 1.14
N THR A 59 -0.10 21.43 0.44
CA THR A 59 -1.51 21.46 0.85
C THR A 59 -2.24 20.13 0.63
N GLN A 60 -1.66 19.24 -0.20
CA GLN A 60 -2.28 17.99 -0.66
C GLN A 60 -3.64 18.21 -1.34
N ARG A 61 -3.89 19.43 -1.85
CA ARG A 61 -5.09 19.79 -2.59
C ARG A 61 -4.91 19.52 -4.08
N GLU A 62 -6.01 19.17 -4.74
CA GLU A 62 -6.05 19.02 -6.20
C GLU A 62 -7.08 19.94 -6.78
N LYS A 63 -6.78 20.49 -7.95
CA LYS A 63 -7.71 21.22 -8.81
C LYS A 63 -7.97 20.41 -10.06
N SER A 64 -9.24 20.32 -10.45
CA SER A 64 -9.62 19.57 -11.64
C SER A 64 -9.29 20.31 -12.93
N PHE A 65 -9.16 19.57 -14.01
CA PHE A 65 -9.06 20.16 -15.35
C PHE A 65 -10.34 20.93 -15.73
N ILE A 66 -11.49 20.50 -15.23
CA ILE A 66 -12.75 21.23 -15.41
C ILE A 66 -12.71 22.60 -14.72
N ASP A 67 -12.08 22.74 -13.55
CA ASP A 67 -11.87 24.05 -12.91
C ASP A 67 -10.95 24.92 -13.76
N GLN A 68 -9.93 24.32 -14.37
CA GLN A 68 -9.04 25.03 -15.29
C GLN A 68 -9.77 25.48 -16.56
N LEU A 69 -10.65 24.64 -17.13
CA LEU A 69 -11.50 25.06 -18.27
C LEU A 69 -12.39 26.25 -17.91
N ARG A 70 -13.04 26.23 -16.73
CA ARG A 70 -13.85 27.37 -16.24
C ARG A 70 -13.01 28.64 -16.11
N PHE A 71 -11.78 28.53 -15.63
CA PHE A 71 -10.87 29.67 -15.56
C PHE A 71 -10.58 30.24 -16.96
N TYR A 72 -10.32 29.38 -17.96
CA TYR A 72 -10.10 29.82 -19.34
C TYR A 72 -11.35 30.48 -19.96
N GLU A 73 -12.54 29.89 -19.77
CA GLU A 73 -13.80 30.51 -20.21
C GLU A 73 -13.96 31.92 -19.67
N ASN A 74 -13.66 32.12 -18.39
CA ASN A 74 -13.73 33.44 -17.75
C ASN A 74 -12.68 34.41 -18.34
N LYS A 75 -11.46 33.97 -18.58
CA LYS A 75 -10.38 34.80 -19.16
C LYS A 75 -10.68 35.21 -20.61
N PHE A 76 -11.23 34.32 -21.40
CA PHE A 76 -11.59 34.61 -22.79
C PHE A 76 -12.99 35.27 -22.92
N GLY A 77 -13.78 35.30 -21.85
CA GLY A 77 -15.15 35.82 -21.89
C GLY A 77 -16.08 35.02 -22.80
N LYS A 78 -15.73 33.74 -23.07
CA LYS A 78 -16.43 32.89 -24.03
C LYS A 78 -16.72 31.50 -23.40
N PRO A 79 -18.01 31.15 -23.25
CA PRO A 79 -18.34 29.79 -22.82
C PRO A 79 -18.01 28.77 -23.92
N LEU A 80 -17.62 27.59 -23.51
CA LEU A 80 -17.36 26.47 -24.42
C LEU A 80 -18.66 25.86 -24.94
N SER A 81 -18.69 25.52 -26.21
CA SER A 81 -19.90 24.96 -26.88
C SER A 81 -20.11 23.47 -26.61
N SER A 82 -19.03 22.75 -26.25
CA SER A 82 -19.09 21.32 -25.94
C SER A 82 -19.12 21.08 -24.42
N SER A 83 -19.51 19.89 -23.99
CA SER A 83 -19.45 19.54 -22.59
C SER A 83 -17.99 19.56 -22.09
N ARG A 84 -17.77 20.02 -20.86
CA ARG A 84 -16.41 20.07 -20.30
C ARG A 84 -15.80 18.68 -20.13
N GLU A 85 -16.63 17.68 -19.91
CA GLU A 85 -16.23 16.27 -19.80
C GLU A 85 -15.71 15.72 -21.14
N GLU A 86 -16.33 16.10 -22.27
CA GLU A 86 -15.84 15.68 -23.58
C GLU A 86 -14.54 16.42 -23.95
N ILE A 87 -14.48 17.72 -23.68
CA ILE A 87 -13.24 18.50 -23.85
C ILE A 87 -12.11 17.93 -22.97
N GLU A 88 -12.41 17.57 -21.74
CA GLU A 88 -11.45 16.92 -20.84
C GLU A 88 -10.91 15.63 -21.46
N TRP A 89 -11.78 14.79 -21.99
CA TRP A 89 -11.39 13.55 -22.66
C TRP A 89 -10.53 13.78 -23.90
N GLU A 90 -10.88 14.74 -24.73
CA GLU A 90 -10.13 15.07 -25.95
C GLU A 90 -8.72 15.55 -25.60
N VAL A 91 -8.61 16.53 -24.69
CA VAL A 91 -7.31 17.05 -24.22
C VAL A 91 -6.49 15.94 -23.57
N PHE A 92 -7.10 15.14 -22.69
CA PHE A 92 -6.45 14.00 -22.07
C PHE A 92 -5.85 13.04 -23.11
N SER A 93 -6.62 12.76 -24.16
CA SER A 93 -6.25 11.76 -25.18
C SER A 93 -5.11 12.22 -26.09
N VAL A 94 -4.96 13.55 -26.31
CA VAL A 94 -3.93 14.09 -27.19
C VAL A 94 -2.63 14.45 -26.49
N CYS A 95 -2.61 14.51 -25.15
CA CYS A 95 -1.43 14.91 -24.41
C CYS A 95 -0.61 13.73 -23.85
N ARG A 96 -0.98 12.48 -24.16
CA ARG A 96 -0.34 11.32 -23.55
C ARG A 96 -0.48 10.03 -24.32
N GLU A 97 0.44 9.13 -24.02
CA GLU A 97 0.37 7.74 -24.45
C GLU A 97 0.97 6.85 -23.35
N GLU A 98 0.26 5.81 -22.99
CA GLU A 98 0.70 4.75 -22.10
C GLU A 98 0.59 3.39 -22.76
N ARG A 99 1.24 2.42 -22.13
CA ARG A 99 1.07 0.99 -22.40
C ARG A 99 0.80 0.27 -21.09
N LEU A 100 0.24 -0.91 -21.17
CA LEU A 100 0.15 -1.74 -19.97
C LEU A 100 1.53 -2.07 -19.43
N ALA A 101 1.70 -1.92 -18.12
CA ALA A 101 2.88 -2.44 -17.43
C ALA A 101 2.92 -3.97 -17.61
N VAL A 102 4.14 -4.50 -17.63
CA VAL A 102 4.34 -5.95 -17.77
C VAL A 102 3.62 -6.68 -16.65
N GLU A 103 2.99 -7.82 -16.98
CA GLU A 103 2.20 -8.69 -16.08
C GLU A 103 0.87 -8.08 -15.57
N THR A 104 0.49 -6.86 -15.95
CA THR A 104 -0.78 -6.25 -15.50
C THR A 104 -1.98 -7.15 -15.72
N LYS A 105 -2.20 -7.63 -16.96
CA LYS A 105 -3.38 -8.48 -17.25
C LYS A 105 -3.34 -9.81 -16.51
N SER A 106 -2.16 -10.42 -16.41
CA SER A 106 -1.95 -11.67 -15.67
C SER A 106 -2.30 -11.51 -14.19
N LEU A 107 -1.84 -10.40 -13.58
CA LEU A 107 -2.14 -10.08 -12.19
C LEU A 107 -3.64 -9.80 -11.97
N LEU A 108 -4.26 -8.95 -12.82
CA LEU A 108 -5.67 -8.58 -12.66
C LEU A 108 -6.60 -9.79 -12.83
N ASN A 109 -6.32 -10.68 -13.79
CA ASN A 109 -7.03 -11.95 -13.93
C ASN A 109 -6.90 -12.81 -12.68
N TYR A 110 -5.66 -13.01 -12.21
CA TYR A 110 -5.38 -13.78 -11.00
C TYR A 110 -6.16 -13.26 -9.78
N LEU A 111 -6.18 -11.94 -9.58
CA LEU A 111 -6.88 -11.31 -8.46
C LEU A 111 -8.41 -11.46 -8.58
N SER A 112 -8.93 -11.22 -9.78
CA SER A 112 -10.37 -11.36 -10.07
C SER A 112 -10.86 -12.79 -9.83
N GLU A 113 -10.16 -13.81 -10.32
CA GLU A 113 -10.48 -15.22 -10.11
C GLU A 113 -10.50 -15.64 -8.64
N ARG A 114 -9.74 -14.92 -7.77
CA ARG A 114 -9.69 -15.15 -6.33
C ARG A 114 -10.63 -14.30 -5.52
N GLY A 115 -11.49 -13.54 -6.19
CA GLY A 115 -12.54 -12.73 -5.57
C GLY A 115 -12.00 -11.50 -4.83
N TYR A 116 -10.87 -10.94 -5.28
CA TYR A 116 -10.41 -9.65 -4.76
C TYR A 116 -11.27 -8.52 -5.33
N THR A 117 -11.67 -7.60 -4.46
CA THR A 117 -12.22 -6.30 -4.86
C THR A 117 -11.07 -5.37 -5.20
N LEU A 118 -11.07 -4.83 -6.42
CA LEU A 118 -10.01 -3.95 -6.91
C LEU A 118 -10.54 -2.55 -7.12
N ALA A 119 -9.76 -1.53 -6.71
CA ALA A 119 -10.07 -0.14 -7.01
C ALA A 119 -8.80 0.66 -7.32
N VAL A 120 -8.99 1.78 -7.99
CA VAL A 120 -7.92 2.72 -8.34
C VAL A 120 -8.05 3.99 -7.52
N LEU A 121 -6.92 4.50 -7.00
CA LEU A 121 -6.78 5.86 -6.48
C LEU A 121 -5.62 6.55 -7.19
N SER A 122 -5.93 7.50 -8.06
CA SER A 122 -4.94 8.20 -8.88
C SER A 122 -4.83 9.69 -8.57
N ASN A 123 -3.60 10.19 -8.49
CA ASN A 123 -3.33 11.62 -8.48
C ASN A 123 -3.39 12.15 -9.92
N SER A 124 -4.49 12.78 -10.27
CA SER A 124 -4.75 13.29 -11.62
C SER A 124 -5.62 14.55 -11.56
N ILE A 125 -5.33 15.52 -12.43
CA ILE A 125 -6.22 16.66 -12.66
C ILE A 125 -7.47 16.28 -13.49
N PHE A 126 -7.47 15.11 -14.11
CA PHE A 126 -8.56 14.59 -14.93
C PHE A 126 -9.49 13.69 -14.09
N SER A 127 -10.76 13.72 -14.40
CA SER A 127 -11.82 13.02 -13.66
C SER A 127 -11.67 11.49 -13.69
N ALA A 128 -12.27 10.81 -12.72
CA ALA A 128 -12.35 9.35 -12.68
C ALA A 128 -13.04 8.78 -13.92
N ASN A 129 -14.04 9.48 -14.47
CA ASN A 129 -14.71 9.07 -15.70
C ASN A 129 -13.75 9.04 -16.89
N THR A 130 -12.92 10.08 -17.04
CA THR A 130 -11.86 10.14 -18.07
C THR A 130 -10.85 9.01 -17.87
N LEU A 131 -10.40 8.76 -16.66
CA LEU A 131 -9.48 7.66 -16.35
C LEU A 131 -10.10 6.30 -16.67
N LYS A 132 -11.36 6.07 -16.31
CA LYS A 132 -12.09 4.82 -16.58
C LYS A 132 -12.24 4.58 -18.07
N ARG A 133 -12.65 5.60 -18.84
CA ARG A 133 -12.73 5.56 -20.31
C ARG A 133 -11.37 5.23 -20.94
N TYR A 134 -10.28 5.73 -20.36
CA TYR A 134 -8.94 5.39 -20.82
C TYR A 134 -8.53 3.96 -20.50
N MET A 135 -8.86 3.46 -19.33
CA MET A 135 -8.62 2.06 -18.94
C MET A 135 -9.40 1.07 -19.83
N GLU A 136 -10.55 1.47 -20.38
CA GLU A 136 -11.32 0.68 -21.36
C GLU A 136 -10.54 0.40 -22.63
N LYS A 137 -9.73 1.36 -23.11
CA LYS A 137 -8.84 1.15 -24.28
C LYS A 137 -7.86 -0.01 -24.11
N PHE A 138 -7.45 -0.28 -22.86
CA PHE A 138 -6.54 -1.38 -22.53
C PHE A 138 -7.27 -2.67 -22.16
N GLY A 139 -8.60 -2.64 -22.10
CA GLY A 139 -9.43 -3.77 -21.67
C GLY A 139 -9.17 -4.18 -20.22
N ILE A 140 -9.01 -3.19 -19.31
CA ILE A 140 -8.77 -3.43 -17.89
C ILE A 140 -9.81 -2.78 -16.98
N SER A 141 -10.66 -1.91 -17.48
CA SER A 141 -11.67 -1.19 -16.67
C SER A 141 -12.60 -2.14 -15.91
N GLN A 142 -12.95 -3.28 -16.49
CA GLN A 142 -13.87 -4.27 -15.93
C GLN A 142 -13.36 -4.96 -14.66
N TYR A 143 -12.07 -4.91 -14.36
CA TYR A 143 -11.50 -5.51 -13.16
C TYR A 143 -11.71 -4.66 -11.91
N PHE A 144 -11.97 -3.36 -12.07
CA PHE A 144 -12.05 -2.41 -10.98
C PHE A 144 -13.49 -2.06 -10.66
N SER A 145 -13.87 -2.27 -9.41
CA SER A 145 -15.18 -1.84 -8.90
C SER A 145 -15.29 -0.33 -8.84
N GLU A 146 -14.19 0.35 -8.49
CA GLU A 146 -14.16 1.79 -8.31
C GLU A 146 -12.88 2.41 -8.90
N VAL A 147 -13.03 3.62 -9.44
CA VAL A 147 -11.91 4.47 -9.86
C VAL A 147 -12.10 5.83 -9.19
N VAL A 148 -11.14 6.25 -8.39
CA VAL A 148 -11.14 7.53 -7.69
C VAL A 148 -9.99 8.38 -8.21
N SER A 149 -10.32 9.59 -8.68
CA SER A 149 -9.34 10.60 -9.07
C SER A 149 -9.26 11.73 -8.04
N SER A 150 -8.06 12.22 -7.78
CA SER A 150 -7.88 13.40 -6.92
C SER A 150 -8.61 14.63 -7.45
N ALA A 151 -8.85 14.74 -8.76
CA ALA A 151 -9.65 15.78 -9.37
C ALA A 151 -11.08 15.85 -8.80
N ASP A 152 -11.72 14.69 -8.57
CA ASP A 152 -13.11 14.61 -8.15
C ASP A 152 -13.28 14.84 -6.64
N ILE A 153 -12.27 14.47 -5.87
CA ILE A 153 -12.31 14.54 -4.40
C ILE A 153 -11.57 15.76 -3.82
N SER A 154 -10.92 16.57 -4.68
CA SER A 154 -10.13 17.76 -4.32
C SER A 154 -8.94 17.49 -3.39
N TYR A 155 -8.54 16.24 -3.18
CA TYR A 155 -7.40 15.83 -2.38
C TYR A 155 -6.57 14.78 -3.10
N ARG A 156 -5.26 14.89 -2.99
CA ARG A 156 -4.31 13.99 -3.63
C ARG A 156 -3.52 13.17 -2.59
N LYS A 157 -3.05 11.99 -2.96
CA LYS A 157 -2.09 11.25 -2.18
C LYS A 157 -0.83 12.12 -1.92
N PRO A 158 -0.25 12.11 -0.71
CA PRO A 158 -0.48 11.16 0.38
C PRO A 158 -1.58 11.55 1.38
N SER A 159 -2.48 12.51 1.06
CA SER A 159 -3.54 12.92 1.99
C SER A 159 -4.34 11.71 2.49
N ARG A 160 -4.49 11.60 3.81
CA ARG A 160 -5.38 10.63 4.45
C ARG A 160 -6.77 10.66 3.84
N HIS A 161 -7.30 11.86 3.55
CA HIS A 161 -8.62 12.03 2.97
C HIS A 161 -8.76 11.32 1.61
N ALA A 162 -7.72 11.31 0.77
CA ALA A 162 -7.75 10.60 -0.51
C ALA A 162 -7.91 9.08 -0.32
N PHE A 163 -7.22 8.51 0.64
CA PHE A 163 -7.36 7.07 0.98
C PHE A 163 -8.72 6.78 1.61
N ASP A 164 -9.22 7.61 2.50
CA ASP A 164 -10.54 7.45 3.11
C ASP A 164 -11.66 7.49 2.04
N CYS A 165 -11.52 8.30 0.98
CA CYS A 165 -12.48 8.36 -0.13
C CYS A 165 -12.53 7.04 -0.91
N VAL A 166 -11.38 6.46 -1.29
CA VAL A 166 -11.38 5.18 -2.03
C VAL A 166 -11.84 4.02 -1.15
N LEU A 167 -11.48 4.01 0.14
CA LEU A 167 -11.98 3.01 1.08
C LEU A 167 -13.49 3.07 1.23
N LYS A 168 -14.05 4.29 1.35
CA LYS A 168 -15.50 4.51 1.39
C LYS A 168 -16.18 4.03 0.11
N ALA A 169 -15.58 4.28 -1.05
CA ALA A 169 -16.12 3.86 -2.35
C ALA A 169 -16.24 2.33 -2.45
N VAL A 170 -15.27 1.58 -1.90
CA VAL A 170 -15.32 0.11 -1.87
C VAL A 170 -16.03 -0.45 -0.62
N GLY A 171 -16.65 0.39 0.22
CA GLY A 171 -17.39 -0.06 1.40
C GLY A 171 -16.51 -0.53 2.57
N ALA A 172 -15.21 -0.20 2.57
CA ALA A 172 -14.24 -0.71 3.52
C ALA A 172 -13.83 0.32 4.59
N LYS A 173 -13.27 -0.19 5.68
CA LYS A 173 -12.56 0.60 6.70
C LYS A 173 -11.05 0.34 6.58
N PRO A 174 -10.20 1.27 7.04
CA PRO A 174 -8.76 1.04 7.10
C PRO A 174 -8.42 -0.28 7.80
N SER A 175 -7.57 -1.08 7.16
CA SER A 175 -7.12 -2.37 7.70
C SER A 175 -5.76 -2.74 7.10
N PRO A 176 -4.85 -3.35 7.87
CA PRO A 176 -3.60 -3.90 7.34
C PRO A 176 -3.82 -5.11 6.40
N GLU A 177 -5.05 -5.62 6.27
CA GLU A 177 -5.39 -6.65 5.28
C GLU A 177 -5.67 -6.07 3.89
N ILE A 178 -5.82 -4.75 3.77
CA ILE A 178 -6.01 -4.04 2.50
C ILE A 178 -4.64 -3.61 1.98
N TYR A 179 -4.30 -4.05 0.79
CA TYR A 179 -3.06 -3.63 0.13
C TYR A 179 -3.28 -2.40 -0.74
N PHE A 180 -2.28 -1.52 -0.75
CA PHE A 180 -2.16 -0.46 -1.75
C PHE A 180 -0.89 -0.66 -2.57
N ILE A 181 -1.05 -0.80 -3.88
CA ILE A 181 0.06 -1.04 -4.82
C ILE A 181 0.33 0.24 -5.61
N GLY A 182 1.55 0.76 -5.54
CA GLY A 182 1.94 1.97 -6.24
C GLY A 182 3.45 2.07 -6.46
N ASN A 183 3.91 3.15 -7.12
CA ASN A 183 5.32 3.31 -7.50
C ASN A 183 6.01 4.50 -6.83
N LYS A 184 5.30 5.34 -6.08
CA LYS A 184 5.87 6.50 -5.39
C LYS A 184 5.94 6.26 -3.89
N LEU A 185 7.18 6.32 -3.36
CA LEU A 185 7.41 6.11 -1.94
C LEU A 185 6.60 7.09 -1.07
N ASP A 186 6.71 8.39 -1.35
CA ASP A 186 6.10 9.47 -0.58
C ASP A 186 4.57 9.50 -0.67
N LYS A 187 4.03 9.22 -1.85
CA LYS A 187 2.58 9.37 -2.14
C LYS A 187 1.81 8.09 -1.92
N ASP A 188 2.35 6.97 -2.42
CA ASP A 188 1.65 5.69 -2.43
C ASP A 188 1.98 4.89 -1.17
N ALA A 189 3.26 4.60 -0.94
CA ALA A 189 3.64 3.72 0.16
C ALA A 189 3.44 4.40 1.52
N MET A 190 3.99 5.60 1.72
CA MET A 190 3.84 6.30 3.00
C MET A 190 2.40 6.75 3.23
N GLY A 191 1.72 7.26 2.18
CA GLY A 191 0.33 7.66 2.30
C GLY A 191 -0.61 6.50 2.66
N ALA A 192 -0.44 5.34 2.02
CA ALA A 192 -1.20 4.13 2.35
C ALA A 192 -0.92 3.64 3.77
N PHE A 193 0.35 3.68 4.15
CA PHE A 193 0.77 3.32 5.50
C PHE A 193 0.10 4.20 6.57
N ASP A 194 0.18 5.52 6.42
CA ASP A 194 -0.45 6.49 7.33
C ASP A 194 -1.98 6.36 7.34
N ALA A 195 -2.55 5.83 6.26
CA ALA A 195 -3.96 5.45 6.17
C ALA A 195 -4.30 4.11 6.84
N GLY A 196 -3.34 3.39 7.41
CA GLY A 196 -3.55 2.10 8.08
C GLY A 196 -3.70 0.92 7.13
N LEU A 197 -3.15 1.03 5.91
CA LEU A 197 -3.12 -0.01 4.89
C LEU A 197 -1.74 -0.67 4.82
N SER A 198 -1.64 -1.79 4.11
CA SER A 198 -0.37 -2.45 3.80
C SER A 198 0.14 -2.03 2.41
N PRO A 199 1.15 -1.14 2.34
CA PRO A 199 1.68 -0.71 1.06
C PRO A 199 2.58 -1.76 0.41
N ILE A 200 2.46 -1.87 -0.93
CA ILE A 200 3.39 -2.57 -1.82
C ILE A 200 3.96 -1.54 -2.81
N LEU A 201 5.24 -1.28 -2.70
CA LEU A 201 5.94 -0.36 -3.59
C LEU A 201 6.57 -1.13 -4.76
N ILE A 202 6.20 -0.75 -5.98
CA ILE A 202 6.86 -1.25 -7.19
C ILE A 202 8.07 -0.35 -7.49
N SER A 203 9.27 -0.86 -7.31
CA SER A 203 10.50 -0.10 -7.53
C SER A 203 11.63 -1.01 -8.01
N LYS A 204 12.33 -0.57 -9.07
CA LYS A 204 13.56 -1.24 -9.55
C LYS A 204 14.80 -0.74 -8.82
N GLU A 205 14.71 0.43 -8.22
CA GLU A 205 15.79 1.03 -7.45
C GLU A 205 15.78 0.54 -6.00
N PRO A 206 16.93 0.39 -5.37
CA PRO A 206 17.01 0.10 -3.95
C PRO A 206 16.37 1.24 -3.13
N VAL A 207 15.34 0.92 -2.40
CA VAL A 207 14.63 1.87 -1.53
C VAL A 207 14.58 1.29 -0.13
N VAL A 208 14.84 2.14 0.87
CA VAL A 208 14.59 1.80 2.28
C VAL A 208 13.25 2.41 2.67
N ALA A 209 12.25 1.57 2.85
CA ALA A 209 10.89 2.02 3.13
C ALA A 209 10.16 1.03 4.06
N PRO A 210 9.17 1.51 4.82
CA PRO A 210 8.35 0.67 5.69
C PRO A 210 7.24 -0.05 4.90
N CYS A 211 7.58 -0.72 3.80
CA CYS A 211 6.61 -1.40 2.95
C CYS A 211 7.23 -2.62 2.25
N ILE A 212 6.39 -3.46 1.68
CA ILE A 212 6.85 -4.51 0.77
C ILE A 212 7.35 -3.83 -0.50
N ILE A 213 8.56 -4.19 -0.96
CA ILE A 213 9.16 -3.66 -2.18
C ILE A 213 9.28 -4.81 -3.18
N LEU A 214 8.69 -4.63 -4.35
CA LEU A 214 8.72 -5.56 -5.46
C LEU A 214 9.27 -4.86 -6.70
N GLN A 215 9.91 -5.60 -7.59
CA GLN A 215 10.51 -5.01 -8.79
C GLN A 215 9.49 -4.80 -9.92
N ASN A 216 8.42 -5.59 -9.93
CA ASN A 216 7.38 -5.54 -10.94
C ASN A 216 6.07 -6.15 -10.43
N LEU A 217 4.98 -5.96 -11.19
CA LEU A 217 3.66 -6.47 -10.84
C LEU A 217 3.57 -8.01 -10.83
N GLY A 218 4.40 -8.71 -11.58
CA GLY A 218 4.42 -10.18 -11.59
C GLY A 218 4.76 -10.79 -10.23
N GLU A 219 5.57 -10.09 -9.42
CA GLU A 219 5.94 -10.54 -8.07
C GLU A 219 4.81 -10.37 -7.04
N VAL A 220 3.78 -9.57 -7.34
CA VAL A 220 2.64 -9.33 -6.44
C VAL A 220 1.91 -10.63 -6.14
N LYS A 221 1.71 -11.49 -7.17
CA LYS A 221 1.07 -12.79 -6.99
C LYS A 221 1.80 -13.63 -5.92
N ASP A 222 3.12 -13.78 -6.06
CA ASP A 222 3.92 -14.56 -5.11
C ASP A 222 3.90 -13.94 -3.72
N CYS A 223 3.87 -12.61 -3.64
CA CYS A 223 3.74 -11.88 -2.40
C CYS A 223 2.39 -12.18 -1.71
N LEU A 224 1.29 -12.12 -2.46
CA LEU A 224 -0.06 -12.37 -1.94
C LEU A 224 -0.33 -13.85 -1.63
N GLU A 225 0.23 -14.78 -2.39
CA GLU A 225 0.23 -16.20 -2.04
C GLU A 225 1.08 -16.46 -0.80
N ALA A 226 1.75 -15.41 -0.33
CA ALA A 226 2.60 -15.45 0.86
C ALA A 226 3.62 -16.59 0.83
N SER A 227 4.22 -16.72 -0.32
CA SER A 227 5.27 -17.72 -0.55
C SER A 227 6.60 -17.34 0.08
N TYR A 228 6.74 -16.07 0.54
CA TYR A 228 8.01 -15.55 1.05
C TYR A 228 7.86 -14.75 2.34
N LEU A 229 8.91 -14.85 3.17
CA LEU A 229 9.08 -14.10 4.41
C LEU A 229 10.46 -13.43 4.43
N TYR A 230 10.49 -12.20 4.90
CA TYR A 230 11.74 -11.48 5.14
C TYR A 230 12.13 -11.63 6.60
N VAL A 231 13.29 -12.18 6.86
CA VAL A 231 13.80 -12.56 8.17
C VAL A 231 15.12 -11.84 8.43
N ASN A 232 15.25 -11.16 9.56
CA ASN A 232 16.51 -10.59 10.04
C ASN A 232 17.45 -11.69 10.51
N GLY A 233 16.92 -12.67 11.25
CA GLY A 233 17.67 -13.79 11.74
C GLY A 233 16.83 -14.82 12.50
N ILE A 234 17.45 -15.96 12.77
CA ILE A 234 16.90 -17.02 13.61
C ILE A 234 17.90 -17.20 14.76
N SER A 235 17.40 -17.25 16.00
CA SER A 235 18.28 -17.39 17.17
C SER A 235 19.22 -18.59 17.03
N GLU A 236 20.48 -18.39 17.38
CA GLU A 236 21.47 -19.48 17.38
C GLU A 236 21.21 -20.47 18.51
N ARG A 237 20.73 -19.96 19.65
CA ARG A 237 20.38 -20.72 20.85
C ARG A 237 18.90 -20.51 21.19
N GLU A 238 18.31 -21.47 21.87
CA GLU A 238 16.95 -21.36 22.39
C GLU A 238 16.88 -20.30 23.50
N SER A 239 15.78 -19.55 23.53
CA SER A 239 15.53 -18.49 24.50
C SER A 239 14.52 -18.96 25.56
N LEU A 240 14.71 -18.50 26.82
CA LEU A 240 13.79 -18.65 27.94
C LEU A 240 12.94 -17.38 28.17
N THR A 241 13.31 -16.26 27.55
CA THR A 241 12.67 -14.96 27.78
C THR A 241 11.62 -14.62 26.71
N ASP A 242 11.57 -15.38 25.65
CA ASP A 242 10.71 -15.11 24.49
C ASP A 242 9.45 -16.00 24.47
N GLY A 243 8.90 -16.29 25.64
CA GLY A 243 7.70 -17.09 25.85
C GLY A 243 7.95 -18.34 26.71
N PRO A 244 6.91 -19.12 27.02
CA PRO A 244 6.99 -20.26 27.94
C PRO A 244 7.89 -21.40 27.43
N GLY A 245 8.87 -21.76 28.23
CA GLY A 245 9.86 -22.82 27.95
C GLY A 245 10.97 -22.37 27.00
N LEU A 246 11.87 -23.29 26.68
CA LEU A 246 12.93 -23.03 25.71
C LEU A 246 12.34 -22.93 24.29
N ARG A 247 12.67 -21.86 23.53
CA ARG A 247 12.05 -21.56 22.24
C ARG A 247 13.10 -21.09 21.22
N THR A 248 12.97 -21.57 19.99
CA THR A 248 13.67 -20.97 18.86
C THR A 248 12.96 -19.68 18.45
N VAL A 249 13.70 -18.58 18.34
CA VAL A 249 13.13 -17.26 18.00
C VAL A 249 13.44 -16.94 16.54
N VAL A 250 12.41 -16.54 15.79
CA VAL A 250 12.55 -15.96 14.45
C VAL A 250 12.35 -14.46 14.55
N PHE A 251 13.36 -13.71 14.13
CA PHE A 251 13.31 -12.25 14.06
C PHE A 251 12.95 -11.83 12.64
N PHE A 252 11.68 -11.43 12.44
CA PHE A 252 11.24 -10.93 11.14
C PHE A 252 11.82 -9.56 10.86
N GLN A 253 12.01 -9.28 9.58
CA GLN A 253 12.51 -8.00 9.10
C GLN A 253 11.35 -7.05 8.84
N GLY A 254 11.52 -5.77 9.17
CA GLY A 254 10.56 -4.70 8.99
C GLY A 254 9.81 -4.35 10.29
N CYS A 255 9.93 -3.08 10.71
CA CYS A 255 9.13 -2.53 11.80
C CYS A 255 8.99 -1.02 11.64
N GLN A 256 7.77 -0.54 11.70
CA GLN A 256 7.44 0.86 11.50
C GLN A 256 7.25 1.62 12.81
N ARG A 257 7.23 0.89 13.94
CA ARG A 257 6.92 1.50 15.24
C ARG A 257 8.03 2.36 15.79
N ALA A 258 9.29 2.12 15.39
CA ALA A 258 10.48 2.86 15.81
C ALA A 258 10.50 3.17 17.32
N CYS A 259 10.07 2.20 18.15
CA CYS A 259 9.97 2.37 19.59
C CYS A 259 11.31 2.82 20.17
N LYS A 260 11.30 3.88 20.99
CA LYS A 260 12.49 4.35 21.67
C LYS A 260 13.09 3.24 22.53
N ASP A 261 14.39 2.97 22.37
CA ASP A 261 15.14 1.88 23.02
C ASP A 261 14.59 0.47 22.68
N CYS A 262 14.14 0.28 21.45
CA CYS A 262 13.79 -1.04 20.95
C CYS A 262 14.94 -2.02 21.10
N HIS A 263 14.66 -3.26 21.51
CA HIS A 263 15.69 -4.30 21.66
C HIS A 263 16.23 -4.83 20.32
N ASN A 264 15.47 -4.64 19.22
CA ASN A 264 15.80 -5.16 17.88
C ASN A 264 15.84 -4.04 16.81
N PRO A 265 16.64 -2.96 16.97
CA PRO A 265 16.61 -1.85 16.01
C PRO A 265 17.09 -2.24 14.61
N THR A 266 17.90 -3.29 14.48
CA THR A 266 18.36 -3.84 13.19
C THR A 266 17.23 -4.41 12.34
N THR A 267 16.09 -4.72 12.95
CA THR A 267 14.92 -5.26 12.26
C THR A 267 14.00 -4.20 11.65
N TRP A 268 14.28 -2.90 11.83
CA TRP A 268 13.38 -1.85 11.37
C TRP A 268 13.35 -1.70 9.85
N ALA A 269 14.51 -1.78 9.21
CA ALA A 269 14.60 -1.62 7.76
C ALA A 269 13.95 -2.80 7.03
N LEU A 270 13.02 -2.53 6.11
CA LEU A 270 12.34 -3.57 5.34
C LEU A 270 13.18 -4.16 4.21
N ALA A 271 14.02 -3.35 3.59
CA ALA A 271 14.84 -3.77 2.44
C ALA A 271 16.10 -4.55 2.82
N SER A 272 16.34 -4.76 4.11
CA SER A 272 17.40 -5.62 4.61
C SER A 272 16.82 -6.94 5.13
N GLY A 273 17.66 -7.93 5.37
CA GLY A 273 17.22 -9.25 5.81
C GLY A 273 17.24 -10.28 4.68
N THR A 274 17.08 -11.53 5.04
CA THR A 274 17.12 -12.66 4.12
C THR A 274 15.71 -13.07 3.73
N ARG A 275 15.46 -13.19 2.42
CA ARG A 275 14.19 -13.68 1.88
C ARG A 275 14.15 -15.20 1.95
N TYR A 276 13.17 -15.74 2.65
CA TYR A 276 12.90 -17.18 2.73
C TYR A 276 11.56 -17.51 2.10
N SER A 277 11.48 -18.59 1.33
CA SER A 277 10.15 -19.16 1.06
C SER A 277 9.58 -19.73 2.36
N VAL A 278 8.26 -19.67 2.51
CA VAL A 278 7.55 -20.24 3.69
C VAL A 278 7.96 -21.70 3.92
N ASN A 279 8.02 -22.49 2.86
CA ASN A 279 8.38 -23.90 2.94
C ASN A 279 9.83 -24.10 3.41
N ASN A 280 10.77 -23.29 2.91
CA ASN A 280 12.17 -23.37 3.33
C ASN A 280 12.34 -22.93 4.79
N LEU A 281 11.71 -21.84 5.20
CA LEU A 281 11.76 -21.40 6.60
C LEU A 281 11.13 -22.45 7.53
N ALA A 282 9.99 -23.01 7.16
CA ALA A 282 9.36 -24.08 7.93
C ALA A 282 10.28 -25.32 8.06
N LYS A 283 11.00 -25.70 6.98
CA LYS A 283 11.99 -26.78 7.03
C LYS A 283 13.11 -26.47 8.02
N ILE A 284 13.71 -25.29 7.92
CA ILE A 284 14.78 -24.84 8.84
C ILE A 284 14.29 -24.86 10.30
N LEU A 285 13.07 -24.38 10.56
CA LEU A 285 12.53 -24.37 11.92
C LEU A 285 12.25 -25.78 12.46
N ARG A 286 11.80 -26.72 11.63
CA ARG A 286 11.67 -28.13 12.03
C ARG A 286 13.01 -28.78 12.37
N GLU A 287 14.06 -28.36 11.70
CA GLU A 287 15.43 -28.85 11.97
C GLU A 287 16.02 -28.21 13.23
N LYS A 288 15.80 -26.92 13.47
CA LYS A 288 16.37 -26.18 14.62
C LYS A 288 15.56 -26.39 15.91
N ALA A 289 14.24 -26.22 15.87
CA ALA A 289 13.37 -26.31 17.04
C ALA A 289 12.91 -27.75 17.30
N LYS A 290 13.82 -28.61 17.77
CA LYS A 290 13.52 -30.02 18.04
C LYS A 290 12.45 -30.25 19.08
N ASN A 291 12.29 -29.31 20.01
CA ASN A 291 11.24 -29.28 21.03
C ASN A 291 9.91 -28.75 20.50
N LYS A 292 9.82 -28.40 19.21
CA LYS A 292 8.65 -27.83 18.50
C LYS A 292 8.11 -26.54 19.13
N LYS A 293 8.97 -25.72 19.74
CA LYS A 293 8.59 -24.43 20.32
C LYS A 293 9.25 -23.29 19.57
N VAL A 294 8.44 -22.42 18.97
CA VAL A 294 8.92 -21.30 18.17
C VAL A 294 8.26 -19.99 18.62
N THR A 295 9.05 -18.93 18.68
CA THR A 295 8.54 -17.57 18.85
C THR A 295 8.77 -16.76 17.59
N LEU A 296 7.71 -16.18 17.08
CA LEU A 296 7.68 -15.26 15.95
C LEU A 296 7.77 -13.84 16.49
N SER A 297 8.91 -13.17 16.28
CA SER A 297 9.25 -11.87 16.88
C SER A 297 10.06 -11.01 15.89
N GLY A 298 10.91 -10.11 16.39
CA GLY A 298 11.86 -9.31 15.59
C GLY A 298 11.41 -7.90 15.39
N GLY A 299 11.13 -7.52 14.16
CA GLY A 299 10.46 -6.28 13.78
C GLY A 299 8.98 -6.35 14.12
N GLU A 300 8.13 -6.24 13.12
CA GLU A 300 6.68 -6.43 13.30
C GLU A 300 6.21 -7.58 12.39
N PRO A 301 5.97 -8.77 12.96
CA PRO A 301 5.55 -9.93 12.17
C PRO A 301 4.24 -9.70 11.39
N LEU A 302 3.31 -8.90 11.92
CA LEU A 302 2.03 -8.64 11.28
C LEU A 302 2.13 -7.76 10.02
N LEU A 303 3.29 -7.17 9.72
CA LEU A 303 3.55 -6.59 8.39
C LEU A 303 3.60 -7.66 7.28
N GLN A 304 3.80 -8.93 7.66
CA GLN A 304 3.86 -10.08 6.77
C GLN A 304 2.76 -11.11 7.13
N THR A 305 1.60 -10.63 7.55
CA THR A 305 0.51 -11.40 8.18
C THR A 305 0.16 -12.66 7.40
N GLN A 306 -0.07 -12.57 6.08
CA GLN A 306 -0.49 -13.74 5.31
C GLN A 306 0.63 -14.79 5.21
N ALA A 307 1.88 -14.34 5.07
CA ALA A 307 3.03 -15.25 5.05
C ALA A 307 3.29 -15.89 6.41
N ILE A 308 3.08 -15.14 7.50
CA ILE A 308 3.10 -15.65 8.87
C ILE A 308 2.03 -16.72 9.05
N LEU A 309 0.81 -16.47 8.59
CA LEU A 309 -0.29 -17.44 8.66
C LEU A 309 0.05 -18.73 7.91
N ASN A 310 0.62 -18.63 6.71
CA ASN A 310 1.07 -19.79 5.94
C ASN A 310 2.24 -20.52 6.63
N LEU A 311 3.17 -19.78 7.25
CA LEU A 311 4.24 -20.38 8.04
C LEU A 311 3.68 -21.16 9.25
N VAL A 312 2.72 -20.56 9.97
CA VAL A 312 2.07 -21.20 11.12
C VAL A 312 1.31 -22.45 10.69
N LYS A 313 0.62 -22.43 9.55
CA LYS A 313 -0.02 -23.62 8.94
C LYS A 313 1.03 -24.69 8.58
N ALA A 314 2.16 -24.29 8.01
CA ALA A 314 3.25 -25.20 7.69
C ALA A 314 3.94 -25.77 8.93
N LEU A 315 3.87 -25.13 10.08
CA LEU A 315 4.41 -25.59 11.37
C LEU A 315 3.34 -26.28 12.23
N ASP A 316 2.41 -27.01 11.59
CA ASP A 316 1.39 -27.77 12.33
C ASP A 316 2.03 -28.69 13.42
N GLY A 317 1.41 -28.72 14.59
CA GLY A 317 1.90 -29.43 15.77
C GLY A 317 3.05 -28.73 16.52
N PHE A 318 3.39 -27.48 16.15
CA PHE A 318 4.33 -26.65 16.90
C PHE A 318 3.61 -25.77 17.93
N ASP A 319 4.28 -25.57 19.07
CA ASP A 319 3.89 -24.57 20.07
C ASP A 319 4.40 -23.19 19.63
N ILE A 320 3.49 -22.36 19.11
CA ILE A 320 3.83 -21.07 18.52
C ILE A 320 3.45 -19.91 19.44
N CYS A 321 4.40 -19.02 19.68
CA CYS A 321 4.22 -17.74 20.35
C CYS A 321 4.41 -16.62 19.34
N LEU A 322 3.51 -15.62 19.32
CA LEU A 322 3.62 -14.44 18.47
C LEU A 322 3.82 -13.19 19.32
N TYR A 323 4.84 -12.40 18.97
CA TYR A 323 5.11 -11.10 19.56
C TYR A 323 4.79 -10.00 18.53
N THR A 324 3.86 -9.12 18.87
CA THR A 324 3.49 -7.98 18.04
C THR A 324 3.38 -6.69 18.85
N GLY A 325 3.65 -5.58 18.22
CA GLY A 325 3.37 -4.26 18.77
C GLY A 325 1.94 -3.80 18.55
N PHE A 326 1.09 -4.51 17.80
CA PHE A 326 -0.34 -4.24 17.63
C PHE A 326 -1.13 -4.65 18.87
N ASN A 327 -2.40 -4.21 18.96
CA ASN A 327 -3.31 -4.64 20.00
C ASN A 327 -3.93 -6.01 19.67
N ALA A 328 -4.56 -6.63 20.65
CA ALA A 328 -5.13 -7.97 20.47
C ALA A 328 -6.25 -8.01 19.41
N GLU A 329 -7.05 -6.95 19.32
CA GLU A 329 -8.11 -6.81 18.32
C GLU A 329 -7.58 -6.72 16.88
N ASP A 330 -6.36 -6.22 16.69
CA ASP A 330 -5.73 -6.05 15.37
C ASP A 330 -5.16 -7.38 14.81
N VAL A 331 -5.00 -8.40 15.67
CA VAL A 331 -4.48 -9.71 15.27
C VAL A 331 -5.58 -10.52 14.61
N PRO A 332 -5.40 -11.01 13.37
CA PRO A 332 -6.40 -11.79 12.66
C PRO A 332 -6.88 -13.01 13.45
N GLN A 333 -8.18 -13.25 13.46
CA GLN A 333 -8.79 -14.34 14.21
C GLN A 333 -8.25 -15.71 13.79
N GLU A 334 -8.08 -15.93 12.48
CA GLU A 334 -7.50 -17.18 11.94
C GLU A 334 -6.08 -17.44 12.47
N LEU A 335 -5.28 -16.37 12.69
CA LEU A 335 -3.95 -16.49 13.26
C LEU A 335 -4.01 -16.82 14.76
N LYS A 336 -4.91 -16.16 15.53
CA LYS A 336 -5.15 -16.46 16.96
C LYS A 336 -5.50 -17.92 17.17
N GLU A 337 -6.32 -18.49 16.29
CA GLU A 337 -6.76 -19.89 16.37
C GLU A 337 -5.63 -20.91 16.18
N LYS A 338 -4.53 -20.49 15.57
CA LYS A 338 -3.41 -21.39 15.22
C LYS A 338 -2.18 -21.21 16.11
N ILE A 339 -2.10 -20.15 16.88
CA ILE A 339 -0.99 -19.90 17.81
C ILE A 339 -1.41 -20.22 19.26
N HIS A 340 -0.45 -20.33 20.15
CA HIS A 340 -0.66 -20.75 21.54
C HIS A 340 -0.51 -19.61 22.53
N TYR A 341 0.41 -18.68 22.23
CA TYR A 341 0.68 -17.52 23.07
C TYR A 341 0.79 -16.27 22.19
N LEU A 342 0.30 -15.16 22.73
CA LEU A 342 0.29 -13.89 22.04
C LEU A 342 0.76 -12.78 22.99
N LYS A 343 1.82 -12.08 22.62
CA LYS A 343 2.24 -10.84 23.29
C LYS A 343 1.86 -9.67 22.41
N VAL A 344 1.14 -8.70 22.97
CA VAL A 344 0.60 -7.51 22.27
C VAL A 344 1.03 -6.21 22.93
N GLY A 345 0.97 -5.15 22.15
CA GLY A 345 1.24 -3.77 22.56
C GLY A 345 2.66 -3.30 22.26
N SER A 346 2.79 -2.02 21.88
CA SER A 346 4.07 -1.39 21.59
C SER A 346 4.91 -1.21 22.87
N PHE A 347 6.23 -1.38 22.74
CA PHE A 347 7.13 -1.11 23.86
C PHE A 347 7.13 0.39 24.20
N GLN A 348 7.01 0.71 25.49
CA GLN A 348 7.13 2.06 26.05
C GLN A 348 8.25 2.10 27.09
N ARG A 349 9.28 2.87 26.80
CA ARG A 349 10.46 2.99 27.68
C ARG A 349 10.10 3.39 29.12
N GLU A 350 9.19 4.33 29.26
CA GLU A 350 8.76 4.90 30.54
C GLU A 350 8.03 3.87 31.41
N LYS A 351 7.57 2.79 30.80
CA LYS A 351 6.85 1.68 31.43
C LYS A 351 7.66 0.39 31.46
N LYS A 352 8.97 0.46 31.21
CA LYS A 352 9.85 -0.72 31.17
C LYS A 352 9.71 -1.54 32.47
N THR A 353 9.62 -2.85 32.29
CA THR A 353 9.51 -3.82 33.40
C THR A 353 10.39 -5.03 33.12
N THR A 354 10.92 -5.63 34.19
CA THR A 354 11.62 -6.93 34.18
C THR A 354 10.94 -7.94 35.10
N VAL A 355 9.82 -7.54 35.73
CA VAL A 355 9.09 -8.34 36.73
C VAL A 355 7.99 -9.16 36.07
N ILE A 356 7.30 -8.59 35.07
CA ILE A 356 6.22 -9.28 34.37
C ILE A 356 6.82 -10.19 33.30
N PRO A 357 6.58 -11.51 33.34
CA PRO A 357 7.16 -12.43 32.36
C PRO A 357 6.76 -12.10 30.92
N TYR A 358 7.71 -12.24 30.01
CA TYR A 358 7.54 -12.17 28.56
C TYR A 358 7.10 -10.81 27.99
N VAL A 359 7.03 -9.76 28.80
CA VAL A 359 6.75 -8.37 28.34
C VAL A 359 7.92 -7.44 28.69
N GLY A 360 8.15 -6.45 27.85
CA GLY A 360 9.21 -5.45 28.07
C GLY A 360 8.72 -4.18 28.78
N SER A 361 7.40 -3.92 28.78
CA SER A 361 6.79 -2.75 29.46
C SER A 361 5.39 -3.10 29.98
N THR A 362 4.97 -2.40 31.05
CA THR A 362 3.72 -2.72 31.79
C THR A 362 2.43 -2.46 31.02
N ASN A 363 2.50 -1.74 29.91
CA ASN A 363 1.37 -1.55 28.99
C ASN A 363 1.22 -2.67 27.96
N GLN A 364 2.13 -3.65 27.94
CA GLN A 364 2.04 -4.82 27.09
C GLN A 364 1.31 -5.95 27.83
N SER A 365 0.63 -6.81 27.08
CA SER A 365 -0.06 -7.97 27.62
C SER A 365 0.49 -9.25 27.01
N PHE A 366 0.57 -10.31 27.84
CA PHE A 366 0.90 -11.67 27.40
C PHE A 366 -0.31 -12.58 27.63
N ILE A 367 -0.84 -13.13 26.55
CA ILE A 367 -2.12 -13.87 26.52
C ILE A 367 -1.82 -15.35 26.25
N ASN A 368 -2.41 -16.23 27.06
CA ASN A 368 -2.38 -17.67 26.83
C ASN A 368 -3.67 -18.09 26.12
N LEU A 369 -3.61 -18.21 24.82
CA LEU A 369 -4.76 -18.57 23.98
C LEU A 369 -5.21 -20.04 24.12
N ARG A 370 -4.40 -20.89 24.79
CA ARG A 370 -4.82 -22.27 25.13
C ARG A 370 -5.82 -22.32 26.28
N ALA A 371 -5.74 -21.37 27.21
CA ALA A 371 -6.61 -21.31 28.35
C ALA A 371 -8.00 -20.73 28.01
N GLU A 372 -8.12 -20.10 26.83
CA GLU A 372 -9.37 -19.51 26.34
C GLU A 372 -10.14 -20.46 25.40
N ARG A 373 -9.58 -21.63 25.08
CA ARG A 373 -10.20 -22.73 24.31
C ARG A 373 -10.67 -23.85 25.22
#